data_01dadf803ffcd53c0c314312be3655f9
#
_entry.id   01dadf803ffcd53c0c314312be3655f9
#
_cell.length_a   1.000
_cell.length_b   1.000
_cell.length_c   1.000
_cell.angle_alpha   90.00
_cell.angle_beta   90.00
_cell.angle_gamma   90.00
#
_symmetry.space_group_name_H-M   'P 1'
#
loop_
_entity.id
_entity.type
_entity.pdbx_description
1 polymer ?
#
loop_
_entity_poly.entity_id
_entity_poly.type
_entity_poly.pdbx_seq_one_letter_code
_entity_poly.pdbx_strand_id
1 'polypeptide(L)'
;MEQKEQYKNNFNNFVDSPFVKWISIIIGLAGFFGFCYDHFVENNPKLTFTIVKEASLLNDEANIPSLQIVLDSINLRTAKSNISIYTIKIANEGKQHITKNMYDENIGLSIKQGKYIGTPILSYASSTNINSYFTNKTFTSNEHILNLPNVSMDRGDAYLLDVIIIHSIDTIPNFKIILL
;
A
#
# COMPACT_ATOMS: atom_id res chain seq x y z
N MET A 1 11.82 13.98 66.27
CA MET A 1 12.00 14.96 65.19
C MET A 1 13.26 14.72 64.38
N GLU A 2 14.36 14.34 64.93
CA GLU A 2 15.66 14.14 64.28
C GLU A 2 15.67 13.10 63.14
N GLN A 3 14.98 11.97 63.28
CA GLN A 3 14.94 10.94 62.22
C GLN A 3 14.31 11.43 60.91
N LYS A 4 13.29 12.27 60.93
CA LYS A 4 12.68 12.81 59.71
C LYS A 4 13.59 13.79 58.99
N GLU A 5 14.37 14.57 59.70
CA GLU A 5 15.35 15.49 59.08
C GLU A 5 16.53 14.74 58.45
N GLN A 6 16.97 13.65 59.10
CA GLN A 6 18.06 12.83 58.56
C GLN A 6 17.64 12.12 57.24
N TYR A 7 16.39 11.60 57.16
CA TYR A 7 15.88 11.02 55.90
C TYR A 7 15.74 12.09 54.79
N LYS A 8 15.31 13.28 55.12
CA LYS A 8 15.17 14.39 54.17
C LYS A 8 16.54 14.84 53.62
N ASN A 9 17.55 14.90 54.45
CA ASN A 9 18.91 15.25 54.02
C ASN A 9 19.55 14.18 53.17
N ASN A 10 19.38 12.91 53.51
CA ASN A 10 19.89 11.79 52.68
C ASN A 10 19.21 11.70 51.31
N PHE A 11 17.90 11.96 51.27
CA PHE A 11 17.16 12.00 50.01
C PHE A 11 17.60 13.17 49.11
N ASN A 12 17.77 14.35 49.68
CA ASN A 12 18.26 15.51 48.93
C ASN A 12 19.68 15.29 48.40
N ASN A 13 20.57 14.70 49.17
CA ASN A 13 21.92 14.37 48.75
C ASN A 13 21.95 13.31 47.63
N PHE A 14 21.00 12.37 47.63
CA PHE A 14 20.84 11.38 46.54
C PHE A 14 20.36 12.04 45.28
N VAL A 15 19.33 12.88 45.33
CA VAL A 15 18.75 13.60 44.19
C VAL A 15 19.77 14.59 43.60
N ASP A 16 20.59 15.22 44.42
CA ASP A 16 21.62 16.17 43.99
C ASP A 16 22.92 15.49 43.48
N SER A 17 22.99 14.19 43.60
CA SER A 17 24.18 13.47 43.11
C SER A 17 24.34 13.67 41.57
N PRO A 18 25.57 13.90 41.12
CA PRO A 18 25.82 14.08 39.68
C PRO A 18 25.37 12.87 38.84
N PHE A 19 25.38 11.68 39.42
CA PHE A 19 24.94 10.45 38.77
C PHE A 19 23.41 10.46 38.49
N VAL A 20 22.58 10.90 39.48
CA VAL A 20 21.12 10.99 39.29
C VAL A 20 20.78 12.07 38.27
N LYS A 21 21.50 13.19 38.27
CA LYS A 21 21.31 14.27 37.27
C LYS A 21 21.60 13.77 35.85
N TRP A 22 22.68 13.01 35.64
CA TRP A 22 23.03 12.45 34.37
C TRP A 22 22.00 11.42 33.90
N ILE A 23 21.53 10.53 34.77
CA ILE A 23 20.49 9.56 34.43
C ILE A 23 19.19 10.29 34.01
N SER A 24 18.79 11.32 34.73
CA SER A 24 17.59 12.11 34.43
C SER A 24 17.67 12.78 33.05
N ILE A 25 18.86 13.29 32.67
CA ILE A 25 19.10 13.87 31.35
C ILE A 25 18.98 12.79 30.26
N ILE A 26 19.57 11.63 30.47
CA ILE A 26 19.52 10.52 29.50
C ILE A 26 18.06 10.05 29.29
N ILE A 27 17.30 9.88 30.37
CA ILE A 27 15.88 9.50 30.30
C ILE A 27 15.06 10.59 29.60
N GLY A 28 15.31 11.85 29.90
CA GLY A 28 14.66 12.98 29.25
C GLY A 28 14.94 13.04 27.75
N LEU A 29 16.18 12.84 27.35
CA LEU A 29 16.58 12.77 25.92
C LEU A 29 15.95 11.56 25.22
N ALA A 30 15.96 10.38 25.83
CA ALA A 30 15.34 9.19 25.26
C ALA A 30 13.83 9.38 25.07
N GLY A 31 13.15 9.97 26.06
CA GLY A 31 11.73 10.32 25.96
C GLY A 31 11.45 11.35 24.87
N PHE A 32 12.29 12.38 24.76
CA PHE A 32 12.17 13.39 23.71
C PHE A 32 12.38 12.82 22.31
N PHE A 33 13.43 12.00 22.12
CA PHE A 33 13.68 11.33 20.83
C PHE A 33 12.57 10.33 20.50
N GLY A 34 12.06 9.58 21.47
CA GLY A 34 10.92 8.68 21.28
C GLY A 34 9.66 9.44 20.84
N PHE A 35 9.36 10.56 21.50
CA PHE A 35 8.25 11.44 21.11
C PHE A 35 8.43 12.03 19.71
N CYS A 36 9.62 12.54 19.39
CA CYS A 36 9.90 13.05 18.05
C CYS A 36 9.78 11.97 16.99
N TYR A 37 10.30 10.76 17.24
CA TYR A 37 10.20 9.64 16.32
C TYR A 37 8.74 9.29 16.07
N ASP A 38 7.93 9.08 17.10
CA ASP A 38 6.52 8.74 16.98
C ASP A 38 5.73 9.85 16.27
N HIS A 39 6.04 11.10 16.55
CA HIS A 39 5.30 12.23 15.99
C HIS A 39 5.70 12.59 14.56
N PHE A 40 6.99 12.55 14.23
CA PHE A 40 7.49 13.01 12.94
C PHE A 40 7.80 11.90 11.94
N VAL A 41 8.19 10.70 12.39
CA VAL A 41 8.60 9.61 11.49
C VAL A 41 7.48 8.63 11.22
N GLU A 42 6.65 8.31 12.20
CA GLU A 42 5.58 7.31 12.04
C GLU A 42 4.23 7.87 11.58
N ASN A 43 4.05 9.20 11.56
CA ASN A 43 2.76 9.83 11.27
C ASN A 43 2.52 10.15 9.79
N ASN A 44 3.34 9.64 8.86
CA ASN A 44 3.14 9.92 7.45
C ASN A 44 2.02 9.05 6.84
N PRO A 45 1.23 9.59 5.89
CA PRO A 45 0.36 8.80 5.07
C PRO A 45 1.20 7.84 4.22
N LYS A 46 0.75 6.60 4.06
CA LYS A 46 1.49 5.60 3.29
C LYS A 46 0.55 4.81 2.40
N LEU A 47 0.58 5.11 1.11
CA LEU A 47 -0.14 4.34 0.13
C LEU A 47 0.69 3.11 -0.27
N THR A 48 0.08 1.93 -0.16
CA THR A 48 0.69 0.66 -0.55
C THR A 48 -0.16 -0.06 -1.57
N PHE A 49 0.47 -0.89 -2.38
CA PHE A 49 -0.24 -1.84 -3.23
C PHE A 49 0.29 -3.26 -3.00
N THR A 50 -0.59 -4.23 -3.11
CA THR A 50 -0.27 -5.65 -2.93
C THR A 50 -1.13 -6.48 -3.87
N ILE A 51 -0.53 -7.45 -4.56
CA ILE A 51 -1.27 -8.45 -5.33
C ILE A 51 -1.84 -9.45 -4.32
N VAL A 52 -3.18 -9.54 -4.26
CA VAL A 52 -3.88 -10.40 -3.30
C VAL A 52 -4.21 -11.75 -3.93
N LYS A 53 -4.50 -11.74 -5.23
CA LYS A 53 -4.91 -12.92 -5.98
C LYS A 53 -4.43 -12.83 -7.41
N GLU A 54 -4.04 -13.97 -7.94
CA GLU A 54 -3.74 -14.19 -9.35
C GLU A 54 -4.51 -15.41 -9.84
N ALA A 55 -5.14 -15.29 -10.97
CA ALA A 55 -5.82 -16.39 -11.67
C ALA A 55 -5.47 -16.36 -13.15
N SER A 56 -4.79 -17.40 -13.63
CA SER A 56 -4.44 -17.58 -15.03
C SER A 56 -5.52 -18.39 -15.74
N LEU A 57 -5.92 -17.97 -16.94
CA LEU A 57 -6.89 -18.70 -17.76
C LEU A 57 -6.29 -19.87 -18.53
N LEU A 58 -5.01 -19.75 -18.89
CA LEU A 58 -4.26 -20.80 -19.57
C LEU A 58 -3.18 -21.30 -18.62
N ASN A 59 -3.56 -22.08 -17.62
CA ASN A 59 -2.59 -22.76 -16.79
C ASN A 59 -2.07 -24.00 -17.50
N ASP A 60 -0.76 -24.23 -17.52
CA ASP A 60 -0.14 -25.39 -18.19
C ASP A 60 -0.67 -26.74 -17.69
N GLU A 61 -1.16 -26.76 -16.45
CA GLU A 61 -1.75 -27.97 -15.85
C GLU A 61 -3.15 -28.29 -16.39
N ALA A 62 -3.90 -27.31 -16.88
CA ALA A 62 -5.19 -27.51 -17.52
C ALA A 62 -5.04 -27.74 -19.03
N ASN A 63 -4.30 -28.76 -19.42
CA ASN A 63 -4.09 -29.09 -20.82
C ASN A 63 -5.38 -29.69 -21.41
N ILE A 64 -6.38 -28.84 -21.66
CA ILE A 64 -7.56 -29.21 -22.44
C ILE A 64 -7.25 -28.92 -23.89
N PRO A 65 -6.88 -29.93 -24.71
CA PRO A 65 -6.39 -29.71 -26.05
C PRO A 65 -7.40 -29.03 -26.98
N SER A 66 -8.71 -29.19 -26.68
CA SER A 66 -9.82 -28.61 -27.40
C SER A 66 -10.17 -27.19 -27.03
N LEU A 67 -9.64 -26.64 -25.92
CA LEU A 67 -9.94 -25.29 -25.50
C LEU A 67 -9.14 -24.29 -26.35
N GLN A 68 -9.85 -23.46 -27.10
CA GLN A 68 -9.29 -22.33 -27.82
C GLN A 68 -9.81 -21.04 -27.23
N ILE A 69 -8.90 -20.16 -26.79
CA ILE A 69 -9.25 -18.80 -26.35
C ILE A 69 -8.77 -17.86 -27.44
N VAL A 70 -9.73 -17.12 -28.02
CA VAL A 70 -9.47 -16.15 -29.09
C VAL A 70 -9.77 -14.76 -28.56
N LEU A 71 -8.79 -13.88 -28.65
CA LEU A 71 -8.91 -12.46 -28.33
C LEU A 71 -8.55 -11.65 -29.59
N ASP A 72 -9.45 -10.78 -30.03
CA ASP A 72 -9.27 -9.94 -31.24
C ASP A 72 -8.79 -10.74 -32.46
N SER A 73 -9.41 -11.91 -32.68
CA SER A 73 -9.08 -12.86 -33.76
C SER A 73 -7.74 -13.58 -33.61
N ILE A 74 -7.03 -13.39 -32.49
CA ILE A 74 -5.76 -14.06 -32.21
C ILE A 74 -6.01 -15.24 -31.27
N ASN A 75 -5.63 -16.45 -31.67
CA ASN A 75 -5.65 -17.62 -30.82
C ASN A 75 -4.47 -17.51 -29.81
N LEU A 76 -4.77 -17.36 -28.54
CA LEU A 76 -3.76 -17.09 -27.49
C LEU A 76 -2.74 -18.24 -27.37
N ARG A 77 -3.19 -19.48 -27.53
CA ARG A 77 -2.30 -20.63 -27.44
C ARG A 77 -1.27 -20.61 -28.56
N THR A 78 -1.70 -20.33 -29.79
CA THR A 78 -0.80 -20.23 -30.97
C THR A 78 0.15 -19.04 -30.83
N ALA A 79 -0.33 -17.95 -30.23
CA ALA A 79 0.48 -16.76 -29.99
C ALA A 79 1.40 -16.87 -28.74
N LYS A 80 1.40 -18.02 -28.04
CA LYS A 80 2.11 -18.22 -26.76
C LYS A 80 1.81 -17.12 -25.74
N SER A 81 0.56 -16.67 -25.72
CA SER A 81 0.06 -15.63 -24.81
C SER A 81 -0.90 -16.23 -23.81
N ASN A 82 -0.93 -15.65 -22.62
CA ASN A 82 -1.82 -16.01 -21.55
C ASN A 82 -2.62 -14.80 -21.10
N ILE A 83 -3.79 -15.04 -20.55
CA ILE A 83 -4.60 -14.02 -19.88
C ILE A 83 -4.64 -14.37 -18.39
N SER A 84 -4.28 -13.39 -17.58
CA SER A 84 -4.36 -13.51 -16.11
C SER A 84 -5.22 -12.40 -15.54
N ILE A 85 -5.97 -12.72 -14.49
CA ILE A 85 -6.73 -11.78 -13.69
C ILE A 85 -5.96 -11.57 -12.39
N TYR A 86 -5.60 -10.33 -12.12
CA TYR A 86 -4.94 -9.93 -10.88
C TYR A 86 -5.90 -9.11 -10.02
N THR A 87 -6.07 -9.51 -8.76
CA THR A 87 -6.73 -8.68 -7.75
C THR A 87 -5.66 -7.90 -7.00
N ILE A 88 -5.68 -6.58 -7.15
CA ILE A 88 -4.69 -5.67 -6.59
C ILE A 88 -5.35 -4.88 -5.46
N LYS A 89 -4.80 -4.98 -4.26
CA LYS A 89 -5.17 -4.19 -3.10
C LYS A 89 -4.38 -2.90 -3.08
N ILE A 90 -5.07 -1.77 -2.99
CA ILE A 90 -4.48 -0.45 -2.72
C ILE A 90 -4.98 -0.03 -1.34
N ALA A 91 -4.06 0.33 -0.43
CA ALA A 91 -4.39 0.60 0.96
C ALA A 91 -3.60 1.79 1.52
N ASN A 92 -4.22 2.55 2.42
CA ASN A 92 -3.52 3.49 3.28
C ASN A 92 -3.05 2.78 4.55
N GLU A 93 -1.81 2.32 4.56
CA GLU A 93 -1.18 1.69 5.73
C GLU A 93 -0.47 2.70 6.64
N GLY A 94 -0.53 3.98 6.30
CA GLY A 94 -0.02 5.07 7.13
C GLY A 94 -0.91 5.33 8.35
N LYS A 95 -0.42 6.16 9.25
CA LYS A 95 -1.16 6.59 10.44
C LYS A 95 -2.06 7.80 10.18
N GLN A 96 -1.84 8.51 9.08
CA GLN A 96 -2.61 9.69 8.70
C GLN A 96 -3.59 9.41 7.56
N HIS A 97 -4.64 10.20 7.53
CA HIS A 97 -5.58 10.29 6.43
C HIS A 97 -4.89 10.83 5.16
N ILE A 98 -5.18 10.21 4.03
CA ILE A 98 -4.75 10.70 2.71
C ILE A 98 -5.88 11.54 2.13
N THR A 99 -5.64 12.81 1.90
CA THR A 99 -6.58 13.69 1.19
C THR A 99 -6.23 13.78 -0.29
N LYS A 100 -7.19 14.19 -1.12
CA LYS A 100 -6.94 14.41 -2.55
C LYS A 100 -5.82 15.40 -2.84
N ASN A 101 -5.63 16.39 -1.97
CA ASN A 101 -4.61 17.42 -2.13
C ASN A 101 -3.20 16.96 -1.75
N MET A 102 -3.07 15.77 -1.15
CA MET A 102 -1.76 15.17 -0.84
C MET A 102 -1.17 14.39 -2.01
N TYR A 103 -1.93 14.23 -3.09
CA TYR A 103 -1.42 13.68 -4.33
C TYR A 103 -0.85 14.84 -5.16
N ASP A 104 0.45 15.03 -5.14
CA ASP A 104 1.13 16.06 -5.94
C ASP A 104 0.96 15.81 -7.43
N GLU A 105 0.88 14.53 -7.83
CA GLU A 105 0.70 14.07 -9.19
C GLU A 105 -0.32 12.93 -9.23
N ASN A 106 -0.83 12.62 -10.42
CA ASN A 106 -1.66 11.44 -10.60
C ASN A 106 -0.81 10.18 -10.41
N ILE A 107 -1.42 9.18 -9.78
CA ILE A 107 -0.76 7.90 -9.56
C ILE A 107 -1.15 6.93 -10.66
N GLY A 108 -0.19 6.19 -11.16
CA GLY A 108 -0.39 5.10 -12.11
C GLY A 108 0.13 3.78 -11.59
N LEU A 109 -0.48 2.70 -12.05
CA LEU A 109 0.05 1.35 -11.91
C LEU A 109 0.62 0.92 -13.25
N SER A 110 1.93 0.93 -13.37
CA SER A 110 2.66 0.48 -14.55
C SER A 110 2.86 -1.03 -14.51
N ILE A 111 2.72 -1.67 -15.67
CA ILE A 111 3.01 -3.09 -15.83
C ILE A 111 4.18 -3.28 -16.80
N LYS A 112 5.09 -4.16 -16.42
CA LYS A 112 6.13 -4.67 -17.31
C LYS A 112 5.78 -6.10 -17.72
N GLN A 113 6.15 -6.48 -18.92
CA GLN A 113 5.92 -7.83 -19.48
C GLN A 113 4.43 -8.22 -19.54
N GLY A 114 3.60 -7.28 -19.95
CA GLY A 114 2.17 -7.50 -20.15
C GLY A 114 1.48 -6.24 -20.60
N LYS A 115 0.19 -6.37 -20.91
CA LYS A 115 -0.71 -5.29 -21.31
C LYS A 115 -2.03 -5.39 -20.58
N TYR A 116 -2.58 -4.28 -20.15
CA TYR A 116 -3.94 -4.22 -19.62
C TYR A 116 -4.96 -4.45 -20.72
N ILE A 117 -5.99 -5.22 -20.41
CA ILE A 117 -7.15 -5.47 -21.30
C ILE A 117 -8.41 -5.02 -20.59
N GLY A 118 -9.22 -4.26 -21.30
CA GLY A 118 -10.50 -3.79 -20.78
C GLY A 118 -10.36 -2.77 -19.65
N THR A 119 -11.46 -2.58 -18.95
CA THR A 119 -11.56 -1.63 -17.85
C THR A 119 -11.45 -2.37 -16.51
N PRO A 120 -10.60 -1.92 -15.59
CA PRO A 120 -10.52 -2.48 -14.24
C PRO A 120 -11.86 -2.42 -13.52
N ILE A 121 -12.12 -3.42 -12.70
CA ILE A 121 -13.36 -3.56 -11.93
C ILE A 121 -13.03 -3.36 -10.47
N LEU A 122 -13.76 -2.45 -9.79
CA LEU A 122 -13.71 -2.36 -8.34
C LEU A 122 -14.43 -3.58 -7.75
N SER A 123 -13.70 -4.48 -7.11
CA SER A 123 -14.26 -5.68 -6.48
C SER A 123 -14.57 -5.50 -5.00
N TYR A 124 -13.91 -4.54 -4.35
CA TYR A 124 -14.16 -4.22 -2.94
C TYR A 124 -13.73 -2.78 -2.61
N ALA A 125 -14.44 -2.15 -1.66
CA ALA A 125 -14.06 -0.89 -1.05
C ALA A 125 -14.36 -0.95 0.46
N SER A 126 -13.41 -0.53 1.30
CA SER A 126 -13.54 -0.56 2.77
C SER A 126 -14.53 0.48 3.29
N SER A 127 -14.71 1.57 2.57
CA SER A 127 -15.57 2.67 2.98
C SER A 127 -16.55 3.07 1.87
N THR A 128 -17.69 3.65 2.29
CA THR A 128 -18.71 4.18 1.37
C THR A 128 -18.18 5.34 0.54
N ASN A 129 -17.24 6.13 1.08
CA ASN A 129 -16.60 7.24 0.36
C ASN A 129 -15.82 6.74 -0.84
N ILE A 130 -15.04 5.69 -0.66
CA ILE A 130 -14.28 5.05 -1.75
C ILE A 130 -15.25 4.46 -2.77
N ASN A 131 -16.25 3.70 -2.32
CA ASN A 131 -17.22 3.07 -3.20
C ASN A 131 -17.97 4.11 -4.06
N SER A 132 -18.49 5.18 -3.45
CA SER A 132 -19.21 6.25 -4.15
C SER A 132 -18.34 6.99 -5.15
N TYR A 133 -17.06 7.14 -4.86
CA TYR A 133 -16.10 7.75 -5.77
C TYR A 133 -15.98 6.96 -7.07
N PHE A 134 -15.85 5.64 -6.97
CA PHE A 134 -15.70 4.77 -8.13
C PHE A 134 -17.00 4.51 -8.90
N THR A 135 -18.16 4.60 -8.26
CA THR A 135 -19.46 4.41 -8.92
C THR A 135 -19.69 5.40 -10.08
N ASN A 136 -19.06 6.58 -10.00
CA ASN A 136 -19.22 7.66 -10.96
C ASN A 136 -18.00 7.92 -11.85
N LYS A 137 -16.96 7.09 -11.78
CA LYS A 137 -15.73 7.29 -12.55
C LYS A 137 -15.28 6.01 -13.25
N THR A 138 -14.92 6.14 -14.50
CA THR A 138 -14.27 5.09 -15.27
C THR A 138 -12.77 5.19 -15.10
N PHE A 139 -12.13 4.05 -14.93
CA PHE A 139 -10.68 3.96 -15.01
C PHE A 139 -10.21 4.25 -16.42
N THR A 140 -9.16 5.02 -16.55
CA THR A 140 -8.47 5.20 -17.81
C THR A 140 -7.18 4.38 -17.78
N SER A 141 -6.99 3.57 -18.80
CA SER A 141 -5.75 2.81 -18.96
C SER A 141 -5.25 2.94 -20.39
N ASN A 142 -3.95 2.92 -20.54
CA ASN A 142 -3.31 2.55 -21.79
C ASN A 142 -2.77 1.13 -21.65
N GLU A 143 -2.11 0.60 -22.70
CA GLU A 143 -1.63 -0.77 -22.70
C GLU A 143 -0.74 -1.15 -21.49
N HIS A 144 0.00 -0.20 -20.93
CA HIS A 144 1.00 -0.47 -19.88
C HIS A 144 0.81 0.31 -18.60
N ILE A 145 -0.12 1.25 -18.55
CA ILE A 145 -0.35 2.10 -17.39
C ILE A 145 -1.85 2.17 -17.11
N LEU A 146 -2.21 1.84 -15.90
CA LEU A 146 -3.53 2.06 -15.33
C LEU A 146 -3.48 3.32 -14.47
N ASN A 147 -4.25 4.33 -14.83
CA ASN A 147 -4.37 5.54 -14.02
C ASN A 147 -5.23 5.25 -12.79
N LEU A 148 -4.65 5.42 -11.61
CA LEU A 148 -5.36 5.30 -10.35
C LEU A 148 -5.93 6.67 -9.96
N PRO A 149 -7.18 6.74 -9.53
CA PRO A 149 -7.76 8.00 -9.11
C PRO A 149 -7.22 8.43 -7.74
N ASN A 150 -7.08 9.74 -7.55
CA ASN A 150 -6.70 10.34 -6.29
C ASN A 150 -7.88 10.30 -5.30
N VAL A 151 -8.00 9.21 -4.56
CA VAL A 151 -9.09 8.97 -3.61
C VAL A 151 -8.67 9.36 -2.21
N SER A 152 -9.53 10.09 -1.49
CA SER A 152 -9.30 10.29 -0.05
C SER A 152 -9.51 9.00 0.70
N MET A 153 -8.54 8.63 1.54
CA MET A 153 -8.51 7.37 2.27
C MET A 153 -8.18 7.61 3.73
N ASP A 154 -9.04 7.14 4.62
CA ASP A 154 -8.74 7.12 6.05
C ASP A 154 -7.68 6.08 6.38
N ARG A 155 -7.15 6.14 7.59
CA ARG A 155 -6.21 5.14 8.06
C ARG A 155 -6.84 3.75 8.00
N GLY A 156 -6.16 2.82 7.34
CA GLY A 156 -6.62 1.44 7.17
C GLY A 156 -7.63 1.26 6.03
N ASP A 157 -8.05 2.33 5.36
CA ASP A 157 -8.87 2.23 4.18
C ASP A 157 -8.15 1.48 3.06
N ALA A 158 -8.92 0.68 2.33
CA ALA A 158 -8.41 -0.09 1.20
C ALA A 158 -9.49 -0.30 0.14
N TYR A 159 -9.05 -0.52 -1.09
CA TYR A 159 -9.90 -1.00 -2.16
C TYR A 159 -9.18 -2.07 -3.00
N LEU A 160 -9.97 -2.94 -3.63
CA LEU A 160 -9.48 -4.00 -4.50
C LEU A 160 -9.92 -3.73 -5.93
N LEU A 161 -8.97 -3.85 -6.84
CA LEU A 161 -9.19 -3.75 -8.28
C LEU A 161 -8.87 -5.08 -8.93
N ASP A 162 -9.81 -5.59 -9.72
CA ASP A 162 -9.55 -6.70 -10.61
C ASP A 162 -9.14 -6.16 -11.97
N VAL A 163 -7.95 -6.53 -12.40
CA VAL A 163 -7.37 -6.14 -13.69
C VAL A 163 -7.11 -7.38 -14.54
N ILE A 164 -7.39 -7.26 -15.82
CA ILE A 164 -7.11 -8.33 -16.80
C ILE A 164 -5.87 -7.96 -17.57
N ILE A 165 -4.95 -8.91 -17.66
CA ILE A 165 -3.65 -8.72 -18.31
C ILE A 165 -3.40 -9.83 -19.30
N ILE A 166 -2.97 -9.46 -20.52
CA ILE A 166 -2.36 -10.36 -21.46
C ILE A 166 -0.85 -10.27 -21.35
N HIS A 167 -0.19 -11.42 -21.31
CA HIS A 167 1.26 -11.52 -21.24
C HIS A 167 1.75 -12.79 -21.96
N SER A 168 3.05 -12.90 -22.22
CA SER A 168 3.61 -14.14 -22.71
C SER A 168 3.47 -15.25 -21.67
N ILE A 169 3.27 -16.50 -22.12
CA ILE A 169 3.13 -17.67 -21.24
C ILE A 169 4.39 -17.88 -20.37
N ASP A 170 5.55 -17.47 -20.86
CA ASP A 170 6.84 -17.64 -20.20
C ASP A 170 7.21 -16.44 -19.29
N THR A 171 6.31 -15.47 -19.10
CA THR A 171 6.59 -14.27 -18.32
C THR A 171 5.61 -14.06 -17.19
N ILE A 172 6.11 -13.53 -16.08
CA ILE A 172 5.29 -13.08 -14.95
C ILE A 172 5.19 -11.56 -15.02
N PRO A 173 3.97 -10.99 -15.12
CA PRO A 173 3.76 -9.55 -15.10
C PRO A 173 4.31 -8.91 -13.81
N ASN A 174 5.03 -7.83 -13.97
CA ASN A 174 5.60 -7.08 -12.84
C ASN A 174 4.96 -5.70 -12.76
N PHE A 175 4.42 -5.37 -11.59
CA PHE A 175 3.71 -4.13 -11.34
C PHE A 175 4.57 -3.14 -10.56
N LYS A 176 4.42 -1.86 -10.88
CA LYS A 176 5.09 -0.77 -10.17
C LYS A 176 4.16 0.45 -10.08
N ILE A 177 4.05 1.06 -8.91
CA ILE A 177 3.44 2.40 -8.78
C ILE A 177 4.39 3.43 -9.39
N ILE A 178 3.82 4.31 -10.19
CA ILE A 178 4.51 5.45 -10.82
C ILE A 178 3.71 6.74 -10.59
N LEU A 179 4.39 7.86 -10.58
CA LEU A 179 3.79 9.19 -10.69
C LEU A 179 3.63 9.52 -12.18
N LEU A 180 2.50 10.17 -12.52
CA LEU A 180 2.08 10.43 -13.91
C LEU A 180 2.07 11.93 -14.20
#